data_76baf6a5e64f4b5a0d6673a6df7f34a3
#
_entry.id   76baf6a5e64f4b5a0d6673a6df7f34a3
#
_cell.length_a   1.000
_cell.length_b   1.000
_cell.length_c   1.000
_cell.angle_alpha   90.00
_cell.angle_beta   90.00
_cell.angle_gamma   90.00
#
_symmetry.space_group_name_H-M   'P 1'
#
loop_
_entity.id
_entity.type
_entity.pdbx_description
1 polymer ?
#
loop_
_entity_poly.entity_id
_entity_poly.type
_entity_poly.pdbx_seq_one_letter_code
_entity_poly.pdbx_strand_id
1 'polypeptide(L)'
;MKQNNFLSSLTKEELIKLIEAYSKNWLAMDGVWFQSIERKFGMDEAMHHDREAWKSFTITEARRIKQFLGLPEHAGLEGLAKALQLRFYANINNDEIILGKDNKTLVYRTLECHVQTARKRKQMEYHPCKSVGIIEYS
;
A
#
# COMPACT_ATOMS: atom_id res chain seq x y z
N MET A 1 14.66 7.04 19.29
CA MET A 1 14.43 8.13 18.31
C MET A 1 14.13 9.42 19.05
N LYS A 2 14.65 10.57 18.58
CA LYS A 2 14.27 11.86 19.14
C LYS A 2 12.77 12.10 18.91
N GLN A 3 12.03 12.45 19.94
CA GLN A 3 10.62 12.80 19.82
C GLN A 3 10.50 14.11 19.02
N ASN A 4 9.69 14.10 17.97
CA ASN A 4 9.44 15.31 17.20
C ASN A 4 8.32 16.11 17.88
N ASN A 5 8.71 17.05 18.72
CA ASN A 5 7.75 17.86 19.48
C ASN A 5 6.79 18.68 18.63
N PHE A 6 7.18 18.98 17.37
CA PHE A 6 6.28 19.68 16.44
C PHE A 6 5.05 18.83 16.09
N LEU A 7 5.22 17.52 15.91
CA LEU A 7 4.06 16.64 15.64
C LEU A 7 3.03 16.64 16.77
N SER A 8 3.48 16.82 18.01
CA SER A 8 2.58 16.88 19.17
C SER A 8 1.74 18.16 19.23
N SER A 9 2.09 19.20 18.48
CA SER A 9 1.33 20.45 18.37
C SER A 9 0.29 20.44 17.25
N LEU A 10 0.31 19.44 16.36
CA LEU A 10 -0.64 19.32 15.26
C LEU A 10 -2.00 18.80 15.75
N THR A 11 -3.06 19.32 15.14
CA THR A 11 -4.41 18.79 15.34
C THR A 11 -4.55 17.40 14.71
N LYS A 12 -5.60 16.67 15.10
CA LYS A 12 -5.92 15.37 14.51
C LYS A 12 -6.10 15.48 12.97
N GLU A 13 -6.78 16.51 12.52
CA GLU A 13 -7.03 16.79 11.11
C GLU A 13 -5.73 17.04 10.34
N GLU A 14 -4.80 17.78 10.93
CA GLU A 14 -3.48 18.03 10.34
C GLU A 14 -2.64 16.75 10.29
N LEU A 15 -2.70 15.90 11.32
CA LEU A 15 -2.03 14.60 11.32
C LEU A 15 -2.59 13.66 10.25
N ILE A 16 -3.91 13.63 10.04
CA ILE A 16 -4.53 12.83 8.96
C ILE A 16 -4.03 13.32 7.60
N LYS A 17 -4.03 14.63 7.33
CA LYS A 17 -3.50 15.21 6.09
C LYS A 17 -2.01 14.89 5.88
N LEU A 18 -1.24 14.87 6.96
CA LEU A 18 0.17 14.50 6.90
C LEU A 18 0.36 13.03 6.53
N ILE A 19 -0.45 12.12 7.08
CA ILE A 19 -0.46 10.70 6.73
C ILE A 19 -0.80 10.51 5.24
N GLU A 20 -1.82 11.21 4.75
CA GLU A 20 -2.16 11.19 3.31
C GLU A 20 -1.00 11.70 2.44
N ALA A 21 -0.35 12.78 2.85
CA ALA A 21 0.81 13.32 2.14
C ALA A 21 1.98 12.33 2.12
N TYR A 22 2.27 11.67 3.24
CA TYR A 22 3.31 10.63 3.31
C TYR A 22 2.96 9.41 2.45
N SER A 23 1.71 8.99 2.42
CA SER A 23 1.26 7.90 1.56
C SER A 23 1.45 8.23 0.07
N LYS A 24 1.12 9.45 -0.33
CA LYS A 24 1.36 9.96 -1.70
C LYS A 24 2.85 10.06 -2.03
N ASN A 25 3.67 10.55 -1.09
CA ASN A 25 5.12 10.66 -1.27
C ASN A 25 5.79 9.29 -1.40
N TRP A 26 5.34 8.31 -0.60
CA TRP A 26 5.80 6.95 -0.70
C TRP A 26 5.54 6.38 -2.09
N LEU A 27 4.30 6.45 -2.57
CA LEU A 27 3.93 5.95 -3.89
C LEU A 27 4.62 6.72 -5.02
N ALA A 28 4.86 8.02 -4.84
CA ALA A 28 5.61 8.81 -5.81
C ALA A 28 7.06 8.32 -5.92
N MET A 29 7.72 8.02 -4.78
CA MET A 29 9.08 7.49 -4.77
C MET A 29 9.15 6.10 -5.40
N ASP A 30 8.24 5.21 -5.06
CA ASP A 30 8.11 3.89 -5.67
C ASP A 30 7.94 3.98 -7.19
N GLY A 31 7.00 4.81 -7.65
CA GLY A 31 6.76 5.02 -9.08
C GLY A 31 7.92 5.64 -9.84
N VAL A 32 8.67 6.58 -9.25
CA VAL A 32 9.86 7.18 -9.88
C VAL A 32 10.99 6.16 -9.97
N TRP A 33 11.19 5.35 -8.95
CA TRP A 33 12.15 4.25 -8.95
C TRP A 33 11.82 3.21 -10.01
N PHE A 34 10.57 2.72 -10.01
CA PHE A 34 10.07 1.78 -11.02
C PHE A 34 10.29 2.31 -12.45
N GLN A 35 9.84 3.52 -12.74
CA GLN A 35 9.99 4.15 -14.06
C GLN A 35 11.45 4.38 -14.46
N SER A 36 12.35 4.54 -13.50
CA SER A 36 13.80 4.65 -13.76
C SER A 36 14.35 3.34 -14.33
N ILE A 37 13.95 2.21 -13.77
CA ILE A 37 14.34 0.88 -14.25
C ILE A 37 13.65 0.59 -15.58
N GLU A 38 12.34 0.85 -15.68
CA GLU A 38 11.54 0.66 -16.91
C GLU A 38 12.15 1.38 -18.11
N ARG A 39 12.56 2.65 -17.94
CA ARG A 39 13.20 3.43 -19.02
C ARG A 39 14.55 2.89 -19.46
N LYS A 40 15.32 2.34 -18.54
CA LYS A 40 16.69 1.89 -18.81
C LYS A 40 16.77 0.44 -19.30
N PHE A 41 15.96 -0.42 -18.70
CA PHE A 41 16.07 -1.87 -18.87
C PHE A 41 14.79 -2.53 -19.39
N GLY A 42 13.70 -1.78 -19.51
CA GLY A 42 12.40 -2.28 -19.95
C GLY A 42 11.48 -2.74 -18.83
N MET A 43 10.24 -3.06 -19.23
CA MET A 43 9.16 -3.42 -18.31
C MET A 43 9.45 -4.72 -17.52
N ASP A 44 10.02 -5.73 -18.17
CA ASP A 44 10.26 -7.04 -17.53
C ASP A 44 11.23 -6.93 -16.37
N GLU A 45 12.29 -6.14 -16.52
CA GLU A 45 13.26 -5.89 -15.45
C GLU A 45 12.66 -5.02 -14.34
N ALA A 46 11.89 -3.99 -14.68
CA ALA A 46 11.17 -3.21 -13.70
C ALA A 46 10.22 -4.06 -12.86
N MET A 47 9.45 -4.94 -13.49
CA MET A 47 8.57 -5.89 -12.82
C MET A 47 9.30 -6.93 -11.97
N HIS A 48 10.50 -7.33 -12.36
CA HIS A 48 11.34 -8.21 -11.54
C HIS A 48 11.69 -7.51 -10.21
N HIS A 49 12.24 -6.30 -10.28
CA HIS A 49 12.61 -5.53 -9.11
C HIS A 49 11.41 -5.16 -8.22
N ASP A 50 10.27 -4.87 -8.83
CA ASP A 50 9.03 -4.57 -8.14
C ASP A 50 8.56 -5.78 -7.30
N ARG A 51 8.54 -6.98 -7.87
CA ARG A 51 8.22 -8.22 -7.14
C ARG A 51 9.15 -8.47 -5.95
N GLU A 52 10.46 -8.30 -6.12
CA GLU A 52 11.44 -8.50 -5.05
C GLU A 52 11.28 -7.46 -3.93
N ALA A 53 11.01 -6.20 -4.28
CA ALA A 53 10.75 -5.14 -3.33
C ALA A 53 9.47 -5.42 -2.51
N TRP A 54 8.37 -5.73 -3.16
CA TRP A 54 7.09 -6.00 -2.51
C TRP A 54 7.11 -7.27 -1.65
N LYS A 55 7.80 -8.33 -2.07
CA LYS A 55 8.02 -9.54 -1.27
C LYS A 55 8.59 -9.24 0.12
N SER A 56 9.55 -8.32 0.19
CA SER A 56 10.18 -7.94 1.46
C SER A 56 9.41 -6.87 2.22
N PHE A 57 8.88 -5.88 1.49
CA PHE A 57 8.18 -4.75 2.08
C PHE A 57 6.86 -5.16 2.73
N THR A 58 6.07 -6.01 2.08
CA THR A 58 4.76 -6.44 2.59
C THR A 58 4.85 -7.07 3.97
N ILE A 59 5.85 -7.92 4.19
CA ILE A 59 6.11 -8.55 5.51
C ILE A 59 6.40 -7.48 6.56
N THR A 60 7.18 -6.47 6.21
CA THR A 60 7.55 -5.38 7.12
C THR A 60 6.34 -4.49 7.45
N GLU A 61 5.55 -4.13 6.44
CA GLU A 61 4.34 -3.32 6.61
C GLU A 61 3.32 -4.07 7.47
N ALA A 62 3.01 -5.32 7.13
CA ALA A 62 2.05 -6.15 7.87
C ALA A 62 2.44 -6.30 9.34
N ARG A 63 3.71 -6.56 9.64
CA ARG A 63 4.21 -6.65 11.02
C ARG A 63 4.00 -5.35 11.80
N ARG A 64 4.33 -4.21 11.20
CA ARG A 64 4.17 -2.88 11.85
C ARG A 64 2.71 -2.55 12.11
N ILE A 65 1.82 -2.84 11.16
CA ILE A 65 0.38 -2.63 11.31
C ILE A 65 -0.18 -3.54 12.40
N LYS A 66 0.19 -4.83 12.41
CA LYS A 66 -0.21 -5.78 13.47
C LYS A 66 0.22 -5.29 14.85
N GLN A 67 1.45 -4.83 14.99
CA GLN A 67 1.96 -4.27 16.24
C GLN A 67 1.19 -3.02 16.68
N PHE A 68 0.93 -2.11 15.74
CA PHE A 68 0.17 -0.89 16.00
C PHE A 68 -1.25 -1.17 16.47
N LEU A 69 -1.92 -2.16 15.87
CA LEU A 69 -3.28 -2.58 16.24
C LEU A 69 -3.34 -3.50 17.46
N GLY A 70 -2.21 -3.98 17.98
CA GLY A 70 -2.17 -4.98 19.05
C GLY A 70 -2.81 -6.31 18.63
N LEU A 71 -2.73 -6.70 17.35
CA LEU A 71 -3.35 -7.92 16.86
C LEU A 71 -2.56 -9.16 17.26
N PRO A 72 -3.25 -10.28 17.60
CA PRO A 72 -2.61 -11.56 17.90
C PRO A 72 -1.93 -12.13 16.65
N GLU A 73 -1.11 -13.17 16.84
CA GLU A 73 -0.41 -13.84 15.73
C GLU A 73 -1.40 -14.34 14.66
N HIS A 74 -2.48 -14.97 15.08
CA HIS A 74 -3.58 -15.43 14.23
C HIS A 74 -4.82 -14.56 14.43
N ALA A 75 -4.84 -13.41 13.76
CA ALA A 75 -5.91 -12.42 13.90
C ALA A 75 -7.16 -12.73 13.04
N GLY A 76 -7.07 -13.72 12.14
CA GLY A 76 -8.16 -14.09 11.22
C GLY A 76 -8.54 -13.00 10.23
N LEU A 77 -9.66 -13.18 9.55
CA LEU A 77 -10.12 -12.24 8.53
C LEU A 77 -10.57 -10.89 9.11
N GLU A 78 -11.05 -10.84 10.35
CA GLU A 78 -11.38 -9.58 11.02
C GLU A 78 -10.12 -8.74 11.26
N GLY A 79 -9.04 -9.36 11.72
CA GLY A 79 -7.76 -8.70 11.88
C GLY A 79 -7.18 -8.22 10.54
N LEU A 80 -7.31 -9.05 9.50
CA LEU A 80 -6.91 -8.67 8.15
C LEU A 80 -7.72 -7.48 7.62
N ALA A 81 -9.05 -7.48 7.79
CA ALA A 81 -9.90 -6.37 7.39
C ALA A 81 -9.51 -5.04 8.06
N LYS A 82 -9.13 -5.09 9.35
CA LYS A 82 -8.61 -3.92 10.07
C LYS A 82 -7.25 -3.48 9.56
N ALA A 83 -6.34 -4.44 9.30
CA ALA A 83 -5.00 -4.15 8.85
C ALA A 83 -4.98 -3.53 7.45
N LEU A 84 -5.81 -3.99 6.53
CA LEU A 84 -5.93 -3.45 5.18
C LEU A 84 -6.30 -1.96 5.16
N GLN A 85 -7.10 -1.49 6.14
CA GLN A 85 -7.48 -0.09 6.27
C GLN A 85 -6.34 0.83 6.73
N LEU A 86 -5.24 0.28 7.25
CA LEU A 86 -4.06 1.04 7.71
C LEU A 86 -2.88 0.97 6.75
N ARG A 87 -3.01 0.24 5.65
CA ARG A 87 -1.99 0.27 4.60
C ARG A 87 -1.93 1.65 3.97
N PHE A 88 -0.75 2.04 3.48
CA PHE A 88 -0.63 3.36 2.85
C PHE A 88 -1.54 3.51 1.62
N TYR A 89 -1.86 2.42 0.93
CA TYR A 89 -2.80 2.42 -0.19
C TYR A 89 -4.21 2.85 0.22
N ALA A 90 -4.66 2.54 1.44
CA ALA A 90 -5.97 2.95 1.94
C ALA A 90 -6.13 4.48 2.02
N ASN A 91 -5.02 5.24 2.01
CA ASN A 91 -5.05 6.71 2.02
C ASN A 91 -5.01 7.33 0.61
N ILE A 92 -4.88 6.52 -0.45
CA ILE A 92 -4.67 7.02 -1.82
C ILE A 92 -5.51 6.32 -2.88
N ASN A 93 -5.91 5.08 -2.65
CA ASN A 93 -6.83 4.35 -3.52
C ASN A 93 -8.29 4.54 -3.06
N ASN A 94 -9.23 4.22 -3.93
CA ASN A 94 -10.61 3.98 -3.55
C ASN A 94 -10.79 2.45 -3.44
N ASP A 95 -10.77 1.96 -2.21
CA ASP A 95 -10.81 0.53 -1.91
C ASP A 95 -12.12 0.15 -1.18
N GLU A 96 -12.59 -1.06 -1.41
CA GLU A 96 -13.73 -1.67 -0.74
C GLU A 96 -13.29 -2.95 -0.02
N ILE A 97 -13.66 -3.08 1.25
CA ILE A 97 -13.40 -4.26 2.07
C ILE A 97 -14.74 -4.83 2.53
N ILE A 98 -15.05 -6.05 2.13
CA ILE A 98 -16.29 -6.74 2.49
C ILE A 98 -15.92 -8.00 3.27
N LEU A 99 -16.27 -8.03 4.55
CA LEU A 99 -16.19 -9.23 5.38
C LEU A 99 -17.51 -9.98 5.33
N GLY A 100 -17.47 -11.27 4.97
CA GLY A 100 -18.65 -12.12 4.95
C GLY A 100 -19.28 -12.26 6.33
N LYS A 101 -20.60 -12.43 6.40
CA LYS A 101 -21.37 -12.55 7.67
C LYS A 101 -20.93 -13.72 8.55
N ASP A 102 -20.36 -14.75 7.96
CA ASP A 102 -19.84 -15.94 8.64
C ASP A 102 -18.34 -15.79 9.04
N ASN A 103 -17.73 -14.64 8.77
CA ASN A 103 -16.31 -14.37 8.96
C ASN A 103 -15.34 -15.36 8.26
N LYS A 104 -15.82 -16.07 7.22
CA LYS A 104 -15.03 -17.06 6.45
C LYS A 104 -14.54 -16.53 5.12
N THR A 105 -15.07 -15.41 4.69
CA THR A 105 -14.69 -14.76 3.42
C THR A 105 -14.39 -13.30 3.63
N LEU A 106 -13.38 -12.81 2.94
CA LEU A 106 -13.05 -11.38 2.85
C LEU A 106 -12.82 -11.05 1.38
N VAL A 107 -13.48 -10.02 0.91
CA VAL A 107 -13.27 -9.47 -0.43
C VAL A 107 -12.63 -8.10 -0.28
N TYR A 108 -11.47 -7.92 -0.89
CA TYR A 108 -10.78 -6.64 -1.02
C TYR A 108 -10.77 -6.24 -2.49
N ARG A 109 -11.30 -5.08 -2.80
CA ARG A 109 -11.37 -4.53 -4.16
C ARG A 109 -10.77 -3.16 -4.19
N THR A 110 -9.96 -2.90 -5.19
CA THR A 110 -9.55 -1.55 -5.55
C THR A 110 -10.44 -1.08 -6.68
N LEU A 111 -11.33 -0.14 -6.39
CA LEU A 111 -12.27 0.45 -7.34
C LEU A 111 -11.57 1.48 -8.22
N GLU A 112 -10.62 2.24 -7.64
CA GLU A 112 -9.79 3.18 -8.36
C GLU A 112 -8.34 3.05 -7.87
N CYS A 113 -7.45 2.59 -8.75
CA CYS A 113 -6.03 2.41 -8.47
C CYS A 113 -5.25 3.66 -8.85
N HIS A 114 -4.59 4.27 -7.88
CA HIS A 114 -3.79 5.49 -8.11
C HIS A 114 -2.63 5.27 -9.09
N VAL A 115 -1.97 4.10 -9.05
CA VAL A 115 -0.89 3.75 -9.98
C VAL A 115 -1.39 3.76 -11.43
N GLN A 116 -2.50 3.06 -11.70
CA GLN A 116 -3.06 2.98 -13.05
C GLN A 116 -3.57 4.35 -13.53
N THR A 117 -4.24 5.09 -12.65
CA THR A 117 -4.72 6.45 -12.95
C THR A 117 -3.55 7.39 -13.27
N ALA A 118 -2.46 7.32 -12.53
CA ALA A 118 -1.26 8.11 -12.77
C ALA A 118 -0.58 7.75 -14.11
N ARG A 119 -0.45 6.45 -14.43
CA ARG A 119 0.12 5.98 -15.70
C ARG A 119 -0.75 6.41 -16.89
N LYS A 120 -2.08 6.23 -16.79
CA LYS A 120 -3.04 6.68 -17.81
C LYS A 120 -2.92 8.18 -18.09
N ARG A 121 -2.84 9.02 -17.05
CA ARG A 121 -2.66 10.48 -17.19
C ARG A 121 -1.36 10.85 -17.89
N LYS A 122 -0.30 10.06 -17.70
CA LYS A 122 1.01 10.24 -18.34
C LYS A 122 1.13 9.55 -19.71
N GLN A 123 0.05 8.96 -20.23
CA GLN A 123 0.04 8.20 -21.47
C GLN A 123 1.06 7.04 -21.49
N MET A 124 1.29 6.43 -20.35
CA MET A 124 2.17 5.28 -20.19
C MET A 124 1.38 3.98 -20.36
N GLU A 125 2.09 2.91 -20.71
CA GLU A 125 1.50 1.57 -20.75
C GLU A 125 0.91 1.16 -19.40
N TYR A 126 -0.09 0.28 -19.45
CA TYR A 126 -0.72 -0.29 -18.26
C TYR A 126 0.33 -1.02 -17.39
N HIS A 127 0.30 -0.81 -16.09
CA HIS A 127 1.16 -1.53 -15.16
C HIS A 127 0.65 -2.97 -14.99
N PRO A 128 1.44 -4.01 -15.33
CA PRO A 128 0.99 -5.41 -15.26
C PRO A 128 1.09 -5.96 -13.82
N CYS A 129 0.37 -5.34 -12.89
CA CYS A 129 0.52 -5.53 -11.44
C CYS A 129 0.11 -6.92 -10.91
N LYS A 130 -0.53 -7.79 -11.70
CA LYS A 130 -1.04 -9.08 -11.21
C LYS A 130 0.01 -9.94 -10.53
N SER A 131 1.22 -10.02 -11.09
CA SER A 131 2.30 -10.84 -10.53
C SER A 131 2.84 -10.31 -9.20
N VAL A 132 2.81 -8.99 -9.02
CA VAL A 132 3.18 -8.32 -7.75
C VAL A 132 2.07 -8.49 -6.74
N GLY A 133 0.81 -8.26 -7.12
CA GLY A 133 -0.34 -8.42 -6.24
C GLY A 133 -0.48 -9.82 -5.66
N ILE A 134 -0.15 -10.87 -6.43
CA ILE A 134 -0.11 -12.24 -5.89
C ILE A 134 0.91 -12.35 -4.75
N ILE A 135 2.10 -11.78 -4.90
CA ILE A 135 3.15 -11.79 -3.87
C ILE A 135 2.74 -10.94 -2.67
N GLU A 136 2.15 -9.80 -2.93
CA GLU A 136 1.78 -8.81 -1.92
C GLU A 136 0.69 -9.30 -0.96
N TYR A 137 -0.25 -10.10 -1.46
CA TYR A 137 -1.41 -10.58 -0.70
C TYR A 137 -1.40 -12.09 -0.39
N SER A 138 -0.25 -12.75 -0.48
CA SER A 138 -0.08 -14.20 -0.20
C SER A 138 0.20 -14.53 1.27
#